data_139aa35c28918dc42918b828780640ea
#
_entry.id   139aa35c28918dc42918b828780640ea
#
_cell.length_a   1.000
_cell.length_b   1.000
_cell.length_c   1.000
_cell.angle_alpha   90.00
_cell.angle_beta   90.00
_cell.angle_gamma   90.00
#
_symmetry.space_group_name_H-M   'P 1'
#
loop_
_entity.id
_entity.type
_entity.pdbx_description
1 polymer ?
#
loop_
_entity_poly.entity_id
_entity_poly.type
_entity_poly.pdbx_seq_one_letter_code
_entity_poly.pdbx_strand_id
1 'polypeptide(L)'
;KRYLMKKQLDDHGLKDGELTITDDAFRSIIRLYTREAGVRNLEREIAKIARKTVTAIVSGKETSVTVTPDNIEDYLGVIRFRFGEMEDNDQIGVSTGLAWTEVGGELLNIEAVKVPGKGKVSATGKLGDVMKESIQAAEFFIKSRAQIYGIDLADLAKHDVHVHVPEGATPKDGPSAGVAMATSIISAITGIAIRRDVAMTGEITL
;
A
#
# COMPACT_ATOMS: atom_id res chain seq x y z
N LYS A 1 21.96 -8.51 7.23
CA LYS A 1 21.84 -9.92 7.57
C LYS A 1 22.99 -10.38 8.49
N ARG A 2 24.24 -10.43 8.02
CA ARG A 2 25.37 -11.03 8.74
C ARG A 2 25.51 -10.54 10.20
N TYR A 3 25.47 -9.23 10.40
CA TYR A 3 25.61 -8.63 11.74
C TYR A 3 24.44 -8.99 12.66
N LEU A 4 23.20 -8.80 12.22
CA LEU A 4 22.02 -9.07 13.06
C LEU A 4 21.88 -10.56 13.40
N MET A 5 22.16 -11.45 12.45
CA MET A 5 22.13 -12.90 12.74
C MET A 5 23.12 -13.29 13.81
N LYS A 6 24.40 -12.88 13.64
CA LYS A 6 25.43 -13.17 14.63
C LYS A 6 25.04 -12.66 16.01
N LYS A 7 24.60 -11.38 16.10
CA LYS A 7 24.15 -10.79 17.35
C LYS A 7 23.02 -11.60 17.98
N GLN A 8 22.01 -11.99 17.22
CA GLN A 8 20.86 -12.73 17.76
C GLN A 8 21.21 -14.17 18.14
N LEU A 9 22.15 -14.82 17.48
CA LEU A 9 22.66 -16.12 17.91
C LEU A 9 23.38 -15.98 19.26
N ASP A 10 24.28 -15.01 19.39
CA ASP A 10 25.04 -14.75 20.62
C ASP A 10 24.10 -14.36 21.77
N ASP A 11 23.16 -13.43 21.56
CA ASP A 11 22.22 -12.93 22.59
C ASP A 11 21.29 -14.05 23.13
N HIS A 12 21.02 -15.08 22.33
CA HIS A 12 20.12 -16.19 22.70
C HIS A 12 20.86 -17.51 22.99
N GLY A 13 22.18 -17.51 22.97
CA GLY A 13 23.00 -18.70 23.28
C GLY A 13 22.86 -19.82 22.25
N LEU A 14 22.50 -19.50 21.01
CA LEU A 14 22.42 -20.46 19.90
C LEU A 14 23.80 -20.65 19.27
N LYS A 15 24.13 -21.91 18.96
CA LYS A 15 25.36 -22.27 18.28
C LYS A 15 25.22 -22.11 16.76
N ASP A 16 26.36 -22.02 16.09
CA ASP A 16 26.39 -22.02 14.63
C ASP A 16 25.68 -23.28 14.07
N GLY A 17 24.74 -23.05 13.16
CA GLY A 17 23.94 -24.10 12.53
C GLY A 17 22.64 -24.47 13.26
N GLU A 18 22.44 -24.05 14.51
CA GLU A 18 21.17 -24.30 15.23
C GLU A 18 20.01 -23.44 14.70
N LEU A 19 20.29 -22.24 14.16
CA LEU A 19 19.32 -21.41 13.47
C LEU A 19 19.88 -20.90 12.15
N THR A 20 19.17 -21.19 11.07
CA THR A 20 19.42 -20.64 9.73
C THR A 20 18.20 -19.91 9.23
N ILE A 21 18.35 -18.68 8.73
CA ILE A 21 17.31 -17.94 8.01
C ILE A 21 17.79 -17.76 6.58
N THR A 22 17.07 -18.32 5.61
CA THR A 22 17.42 -18.21 4.19
C THR A 22 17.39 -16.75 3.73
N ASP A 23 18.04 -16.42 2.63
CA ASP A 23 18.04 -15.05 2.11
C ASP A 23 16.64 -14.62 1.67
N ASP A 24 15.86 -15.55 1.11
CA ASP A 24 14.48 -15.29 0.71
C ASP A 24 13.56 -15.12 1.92
N ALA A 25 13.74 -15.91 2.99
CA ALA A 25 13.01 -15.70 4.25
C ALA A 25 13.37 -14.32 4.86
N PHE A 26 14.64 -13.92 4.81
CA PHE A 26 15.05 -12.61 5.29
C PHE A 26 14.37 -11.47 4.52
N ARG A 27 14.26 -11.58 3.19
CA ARG A 27 13.51 -10.62 2.35
C ARG A 27 12.03 -10.61 2.70
N SER A 28 11.45 -11.81 2.93
CA SER A 28 10.05 -11.94 3.37
C SER A 28 9.81 -11.31 4.74
N ILE A 29 10.73 -11.46 5.71
CA ILE A 29 10.62 -10.77 7.02
C ILE A 29 10.58 -9.26 6.83
N ILE A 30 11.50 -8.71 6.05
CA ILE A 30 11.56 -7.27 5.78
C ILE A 30 10.26 -6.81 5.13
N ARG A 31 9.80 -7.51 4.11
CA ARG A 31 8.64 -7.09 3.30
C ARG A 31 7.31 -7.28 4.03
N LEU A 32 7.14 -8.38 4.77
CA LEU A 32 5.83 -8.81 5.26
C LEU A 32 5.63 -8.56 6.76
N TYR A 33 6.71 -8.33 7.52
CA TYR A 33 6.63 -8.20 8.99
C TYR A 33 7.22 -6.90 9.53
N THR A 34 7.93 -6.12 8.69
CA THR A 34 8.50 -4.83 9.12
C THR A 34 8.07 -3.69 8.18
N ARG A 35 7.95 -2.48 8.78
CA ARG A 35 7.68 -1.23 8.06
C ARG A 35 8.45 -0.13 8.77
N GLU A 36 9.71 0.06 8.38
CA GLU A 36 10.63 0.98 9.05
C GLU A 36 11.77 1.41 8.13
N ALA A 37 12.26 2.63 8.32
CA ALA A 37 13.48 3.10 7.65
C ALA A 37 14.77 2.53 8.25
N GLY A 38 14.71 1.95 9.43
CA GLY A 38 15.83 1.34 10.15
C GLY A 38 15.81 -0.18 10.15
N VAL A 39 16.32 -0.78 11.23
CA VAL A 39 16.43 -2.25 11.40
C VAL A 39 15.95 -2.74 12.76
N ARG A 40 15.35 -1.88 13.60
CA ARG A 40 14.94 -2.25 14.97
C ARG A 40 13.81 -3.28 15.00
N ASN A 41 12.81 -3.13 14.14
CA ASN A 41 11.73 -4.10 14.06
C ASN A 41 12.22 -5.40 13.43
N LEU A 42 13.07 -5.33 12.40
CA LEU A 42 13.72 -6.50 11.83
C LEU A 42 14.51 -7.27 12.90
N GLU A 43 15.28 -6.59 13.73
CA GLU A 43 16.00 -7.20 14.84
C GLU A 43 15.04 -7.89 15.81
N ARG A 44 13.91 -7.25 16.18
CA ARG A 44 12.88 -7.83 17.04
C ARG A 44 12.23 -9.09 16.46
N GLU A 45 11.96 -9.08 15.15
CA GLU A 45 11.38 -10.25 14.48
C GLU A 45 12.39 -11.41 14.43
N ILE A 46 13.68 -11.15 14.16
CA ILE A 46 14.74 -12.17 14.22
C ILE A 46 14.87 -12.71 15.66
N ALA A 47 14.82 -11.84 16.68
CA ALA A 47 14.85 -12.24 18.09
C ALA A 47 13.66 -13.15 18.45
N LYS A 48 12.46 -12.94 17.88
CA LYS A 48 11.32 -13.86 18.08
C LYS A 48 11.59 -15.24 17.51
N ILE A 49 12.15 -15.30 16.30
CA ILE A 49 12.54 -16.55 15.66
C ILE A 49 13.59 -17.26 16.55
N ALA A 50 14.63 -16.55 16.98
CA ALA A 50 15.67 -17.10 17.83
C ALA A 50 15.11 -17.69 19.14
N ARG A 51 14.22 -16.97 19.84
CA ARG A 51 13.57 -17.49 21.05
C ARG A 51 12.75 -18.76 20.81
N LYS A 52 11.97 -18.83 19.73
CA LYS A 52 11.21 -20.03 19.38
C LYS A 52 12.13 -21.20 19.03
N THR A 53 13.25 -20.94 18.36
CA THR A 53 14.28 -21.93 18.07
C THR A 53 14.89 -22.47 19.36
N VAL A 54 15.29 -21.62 20.29
CA VAL A 54 15.78 -22.04 21.61
C VAL A 54 14.77 -22.93 22.32
N THR A 55 13.50 -22.53 22.33
CA THR A 55 12.43 -23.32 22.95
C THR A 55 12.29 -24.70 22.30
N ALA A 56 12.36 -24.78 20.96
CA ALA A 56 12.26 -26.04 20.23
C ALA A 56 13.45 -26.99 20.54
N ILE A 57 14.67 -26.44 20.58
CA ILE A 57 15.89 -27.20 20.88
C ILE A 57 15.89 -27.69 22.33
N VAL A 58 15.62 -26.81 23.29
CA VAL A 58 15.63 -27.14 24.73
C VAL A 58 14.53 -28.15 25.07
N SER A 59 13.39 -28.10 24.38
CA SER A 59 12.31 -29.09 24.55
C SER A 59 12.58 -30.42 23.86
N GLY A 60 13.70 -30.57 23.14
CA GLY A 60 14.06 -31.77 22.40
C GLY A 60 13.22 -32.05 21.15
N LYS A 61 12.46 -31.06 20.70
CA LYS A 61 11.63 -31.19 19.47
C LYS A 61 12.46 -31.10 18.21
N GLU A 62 13.48 -30.24 18.23
CA GLU A 62 14.36 -30.00 17.08
C GLU A 62 15.81 -29.95 17.55
N THR A 63 16.72 -30.23 16.66
CA THR A 63 18.17 -30.03 16.88
C THR A 63 18.69 -28.78 16.17
N SER A 64 18.02 -28.37 15.11
CA SER A 64 18.27 -27.14 14.36
C SER A 64 17.01 -26.70 13.65
N VAL A 65 16.94 -25.42 13.34
CA VAL A 65 15.81 -24.78 12.66
C VAL A 65 16.30 -24.06 11.41
N THR A 66 15.63 -24.31 10.29
CA THR A 66 15.80 -23.53 9.05
C THR A 66 14.51 -22.81 8.72
N VAL A 67 14.57 -21.47 8.72
CA VAL A 67 13.43 -20.61 8.36
C VAL A 67 13.49 -20.29 6.88
N THR A 68 12.38 -20.59 6.20
CA THR A 68 12.14 -20.34 4.78
C THR A 68 10.90 -19.46 4.61
N PRO A 69 10.60 -18.93 3.42
CA PRO A 69 9.34 -18.22 3.17
C PRO A 69 8.09 -19.04 3.53
N ASP A 70 8.15 -20.36 3.35
CA ASP A 70 7.00 -21.26 3.52
C ASP A 70 6.62 -21.50 5.00
N ASN A 71 7.61 -21.43 5.91
CA ASN A 71 7.38 -21.69 7.34
C ASN A 71 7.54 -20.46 8.24
N ILE A 72 7.70 -19.26 7.65
CA ILE A 72 7.94 -18.03 8.40
C ILE A 72 6.76 -17.69 9.32
N GLU A 73 5.53 -18.03 8.94
CA GLU A 73 4.32 -17.78 9.71
C GLU A 73 4.28 -18.59 11.01
N ASP A 74 4.92 -19.76 11.06
CA ASP A 74 5.03 -20.57 12.28
C ASP A 74 5.79 -19.83 13.38
N TYR A 75 6.73 -18.96 12.98
CA TYR A 75 7.57 -18.18 13.89
C TYR A 75 7.03 -16.79 14.18
N LEU A 76 6.54 -16.10 13.16
CA LEU A 76 6.16 -14.69 13.25
C LEU A 76 4.65 -14.45 13.34
N GLY A 77 3.85 -15.47 13.02
CA GLY A 77 2.40 -15.38 12.94
C GLY A 77 1.91 -14.79 11.62
N VAL A 78 0.68 -14.35 11.57
CA VAL A 78 0.01 -13.81 10.38
C VAL A 78 0.81 -12.65 9.77
N ILE A 79 0.90 -12.62 8.45
CA ILE A 79 1.49 -11.53 7.67
C ILE A 79 0.87 -10.19 8.09
N ARG A 80 1.72 -9.21 8.39
CA ARG A 80 1.29 -7.89 8.87
C ARG A 80 1.14 -6.85 7.77
N PHE A 81 2.00 -6.95 6.76
CA PHE A 81 2.06 -5.97 5.67
C PHE A 81 1.96 -6.70 4.35
N ARG A 82 0.99 -6.30 3.55
CA ARG A 82 0.81 -6.78 2.19
C ARG A 82 1.10 -5.60 1.26
N PHE A 83 2.18 -5.70 0.49
CA PHE A 83 2.58 -4.66 -0.43
C PHE A 83 2.20 -5.05 -1.85
N GLY A 84 1.55 -4.12 -2.55
CA GLY A 84 1.34 -4.25 -3.98
C GLY A 84 0.39 -5.38 -4.35
N GLU A 85 -0.59 -5.69 -3.52
CA GLU A 85 -1.69 -6.54 -3.96
C GLU A 85 -2.47 -5.81 -5.05
N MET A 86 -2.46 -6.41 -6.22
CA MET A 86 -3.21 -5.93 -7.36
C MET A 86 -4.65 -6.41 -7.23
N GLU A 87 -5.61 -5.55 -7.54
CA GLU A 87 -7.02 -5.93 -7.61
C GLU A 87 -7.22 -7.10 -8.57
N ASP A 88 -8.22 -7.95 -8.33
CA ASP A 88 -8.47 -9.13 -9.16
C ASP A 88 -8.97 -8.77 -10.55
N ASN A 89 -9.67 -7.64 -10.69
CA ASN A 89 -10.28 -7.18 -11.94
C ASN A 89 -10.09 -5.68 -12.16
N ASP A 90 -10.21 -5.25 -13.41
CA ASP A 90 -10.35 -3.84 -13.78
C ASP A 90 -11.62 -3.27 -13.17
N GLN A 91 -11.55 -2.11 -12.53
CA GLN A 91 -12.66 -1.52 -11.79
C GLN A 91 -13.03 -0.13 -12.30
N ILE A 92 -14.33 0.17 -12.24
CA ILE A 92 -14.83 1.52 -12.52
C ILE A 92 -14.60 2.39 -11.31
N GLY A 93 -14.00 3.57 -11.54
CA GLY A 93 -13.77 4.56 -10.50
C GLY A 93 -12.59 4.26 -9.58
N VAL A 94 -11.88 3.15 -9.75
CA VAL A 94 -10.73 2.80 -8.88
C VAL A 94 -9.42 2.90 -9.67
N SER A 95 -8.54 3.80 -9.25
CA SER A 95 -7.19 3.95 -9.82
C SER A 95 -6.13 3.71 -8.75
N THR A 96 -4.95 3.31 -9.19
CA THR A 96 -3.78 3.13 -8.34
C THR A 96 -2.82 4.31 -8.53
N GLY A 97 -2.63 5.09 -7.49
CA GLY A 97 -1.58 6.11 -7.40
C GLY A 97 -0.30 5.55 -6.80
N LEU A 98 0.77 6.31 -6.93
CA LEU A 98 2.05 6.03 -6.29
C LEU A 98 2.32 7.07 -5.20
N ALA A 99 2.62 6.60 -4.00
CA ALA A 99 3.01 7.44 -2.87
C ALA A 99 4.44 7.12 -2.44
N TRP A 100 5.17 8.16 -2.04
CA TRP A 100 6.46 8.01 -1.39
C TRP A 100 6.29 8.15 0.12
N THR A 101 6.94 7.27 0.88
CA THR A 101 6.97 7.30 2.34
C THR A 101 8.40 7.15 2.85
N GLU A 102 8.65 7.48 4.11
CA GLU A 102 9.98 7.30 4.73
C GLU A 102 10.46 5.84 4.70
N VAL A 103 9.56 4.89 4.49
CA VAL A 103 9.84 3.46 4.46
C VAL A 103 9.84 2.88 3.04
N GLY A 104 9.68 3.73 2.02
CA GLY A 104 9.70 3.32 0.61
C GLY A 104 8.46 3.76 -0.17
N GLY A 105 8.32 3.26 -1.38
CA GLY A 105 7.15 3.49 -2.23
C GLY A 105 5.96 2.65 -1.79
N GLU A 106 4.76 3.22 -1.88
CA GLU A 106 3.50 2.54 -1.61
C GLU A 106 2.51 2.76 -2.75
N LEU A 107 1.60 1.81 -2.92
CA LEU A 107 0.44 1.98 -3.78
C LEU A 107 -0.65 2.71 -3.00
N LEU A 108 -1.30 3.66 -3.66
CA LEU A 108 -2.37 4.45 -3.09
C LEU A 108 -3.62 4.24 -3.93
N ASN A 109 -4.57 3.48 -3.43
CA ASN A 109 -5.85 3.32 -4.10
C ASN A 109 -6.66 4.61 -3.96
N ILE A 110 -7.27 5.02 -5.06
CA ILE A 110 -8.15 6.18 -5.15
C ILE A 110 -9.46 5.71 -5.74
N GLU A 111 -10.52 5.86 -4.99
CA GLU A 111 -11.86 5.41 -5.34
C GLU A 111 -12.74 6.60 -5.64
N ALA A 112 -13.53 6.55 -6.72
CA ALA A 112 -14.51 7.55 -7.06
C ALA A 112 -15.85 6.90 -7.38
N VAL A 113 -16.94 7.50 -6.89
CA VAL A 113 -18.30 7.06 -7.19
C VAL A 113 -19.13 8.24 -7.66
N LYS A 114 -20.04 7.97 -8.63
CA LYS A 114 -21.03 8.92 -9.12
C LYS A 114 -22.39 8.52 -8.56
N VAL A 115 -23.08 9.46 -7.92
CA VAL A 115 -24.41 9.27 -7.35
C VAL A 115 -25.35 10.41 -7.77
N PRO A 116 -26.69 10.24 -7.79
CA PRO A 116 -27.60 11.34 -8.00
C PRO A 116 -27.36 12.50 -7.03
N GLY A 117 -27.31 13.73 -7.54
CA GLY A 117 -26.93 14.89 -6.73
C GLY A 117 -27.14 16.22 -7.43
N LYS A 118 -26.25 17.17 -7.19
CA LYS A 118 -26.34 18.57 -7.67
C LYS A 118 -25.04 19.04 -8.35
N GLY A 119 -24.21 18.14 -8.84
CA GLY A 119 -22.95 18.46 -9.51
C GLY A 119 -21.79 18.75 -8.55
N LYS A 120 -21.86 18.31 -7.30
CA LYS A 120 -20.81 18.56 -6.31
C LYS A 120 -19.74 17.48 -6.38
N VAL A 121 -18.46 17.90 -6.28
CA VAL A 121 -17.34 17.00 -6.04
C VAL A 121 -16.93 17.11 -4.57
N SER A 122 -16.76 15.98 -3.90
CA SER A 122 -16.38 15.91 -2.50
C SER A 122 -15.33 14.82 -2.27
N ALA A 123 -14.58 14.91 -1.16
CA ALA A 123 -13.54 13.94 -0.88
C ALA A 123 -13.43 13.57 0.60
N THR A 124 -12.95 12.34 0.87
CA THR A 124 -12.59 11.82 2.20
C THR A 124 -11.27 11.08 2.16
N GLY A 125 -10.62 10.84 3.33
CA GLY A 125 -9.37 10.09 3.44
C GLY A 125 -8.25 10.84 4.17
N LYS A 126 -8.56 11.82 5.05
CA LYS A 126 -7.59 12.71 5.73
C LYS A 126 -6.62 13.39 4.76
N LEU A 127 -7.19 13.96 3.71
CA LEU A 127 -6.43 14.67 2.68
C LEU A 127 -5.97 16.03 3.18
N GLY A 128 -4.70 16.36 2.94
CA GLY A 128 -4.15 17.69 3.13
C GLY A 128 -4.69 18.68 2.11
N ASP A 129 -4.31 19.94 2.26
CA ASP A 129 -4.90 21.00 1.44
C ASP A 129 -4.45 20.93 -0.03
N VAL A 130 -3.19 20.53 -0.29
CA VAL A 130 -2.69 20.36 -1.67
C VAL A 130 -3.44 19.24 -2.41
N MET A 131 -3.76 18.14 -1.74
CA MET A 131 -4.58 17.09 -2.36
C MET A 131 -6.02 17.54 -2.63
N LYS A 132 -6.61 18.35 -1.76
CA LYS A 132 -7.96 18.93 -1.99
C LYS A 132 -7.95 19.89 -3.17
N GLU A 133 -6.93 20.71 -3.32
CA GLU A 133 -6.72 21.57 -4.48
C GLU A 133 -6.54 20.74 -5.77
N SER A 134 -5.80 19.63 -5.71
CA SER A 134 -5.65 18.71 -6.83
C SER A 134 -6.99 18.11 -7.29
N ILE A 135 -7.92 17.82 -6.38
CA ILE A 135 -9.27 17.36 -6.73
C ILE A 135 -10.05 18.48 -7.42
N GLN A 136 -9.94 19.71 -6.96
CA GLN A 136 -10.59 20.85 -7.61
C GLN A 136 -10.00 21.09 -9.01
N ALA A 137 -8.68 21.05 -9.15
CA ALA A 137 -8.02 21.16 -10.46
C ALA A 137 -8.48 20.04 -11.41
N ALA A 138 -8.56 18.81 -10.92
CA ALA A 138 -9.08 17.66 -11.68
C ALA A 138 -10.53 17.88 -12.13
N GLU A 139 -11.40 18.43 -11.27
CA GLU A 139 -12.79 18.77 -11.60
C GLU A 139 -12.86 19.76 -12.78
N PHE A 140 -12.11 20.87 -12.70
CA PHE A 140 -12.09 21.86 -13.78
C PHE A 140 -11.44 21.33 -15.05
N PHE A 141 -10.36 20.56 -14.92
CA PHE A 141 -9.73 19.86 -16.04
C PHE A 141 -10.74 18.97 -16.80
N ILE A 142 -11.51 18.16 -16.07
CA ILE A 142 -12.51 17.26 -16.67
C ILE A 142 -13.63 18.06 -17.33
N LYS A 143 -14.18 19.07 -16.67
CA LYS A 143 -15.24 19.91 -17.20
C LYS A 143 -14.81 20.66 -18.46
N SER A 144 -13.58 21.17 -18.51
CA SER A 144 -13.05 21.88 -19.69
C SER A 144 -12.84 20.97 -20.88
N ARG A 145 -12.70 19.65 -20.67
CA ARG A 145 -12.46 18.62 -21.69
C ARG A 145 -13.61 17.61 -21.81
N ALA A 146 -14.77 17.94 -21.25
CA ALA A 146 -15.93 17.05 -21.19
C ALA A 146 -16.29 16.45 -22.56
N GLN A 147 -16.25 17.26 -23.60
CA GLN A 147 -16.54 16.82 -24.97
C GLN A 147 -15.55 15.75 -25.45
N ILE A 148 -14.25 15.87 -25.10
CA ILE A 148 -13.21 14.90 -25.49
C ILE A 148 -13.47 13.56 -24.82
N TYR A 149 -13.94 13.58 -23.58
CA TYR A 149 -14.23 12.37 -22.81
C TYR A 149 -15.65 11.82 -23.01
N GLY A 150 -16.45 12.45 -23.87
CA GLY A 150 -17.85 12.07 -24.07
C GLY A 150 -18.75 12.31 -22.87
N ILE A 151 -18.40 13.25 -21.99
CA ILE A 151 -19.14 13.58 -20.78
C ILE A 151 -20.20 14.63 -21.09
N ASP A 152 -21.47 14.31 -20.78
CA ASP A 152 -22.58 15.27 -20.81
C ASP A 152 -22.57 16.10 -19.51
N LEU A 153 -22.24 17.39 -19.63
CA LEU A 153 -22.24 18.33 -18.50
C LEU A 153 -23.63 18.54 -17.90
N ALA A 154 -24.71 18.40 -18.70
CA ALA A 154 -26.07 18.52 -18.18
C ALA A 154 -26.47 17.31 -17.34
N ASP A 155 -25.98 16.13 -17.69
CA ASP A 155 -26.12 14.93 -16.84
C ASP A 155 -25.24 15.03 -15.61
N LEU A 156 -23.99 15.46 -15.76
CA LEU A 156 -23.05 15.61 -14.64
C LEU A 156 -23.59 16.60 -13.58
N ALA A 157 -24.28 17.66 -13.99
CA ALA A 157 -24.89 18.62 -13.08
C ALA A 157 -25.99 18.02 -12.18
N LYS A 158 -26.49 16.84 -12.49
CA LYS A 158 -27.50 16.10 -11.72
C LYS A 158 -26.90 14.98 -10.87
N HIS A 159 -25.56 14.86 -10.84
CA HIS A 159 -24.85 13.84 -10.10
C HIS A 159 -23.75 14.46 -9.26
N ASP A 160 -23.58 13.95 -8.05
CA ASP A 160 -22.42 14.26 -7.23
C ASP A 160 -21.34 13.17 -7.46
N VAL A 161 -20.08 13.57 -7.36
CA VAL A 161 -18.94 12.65 -7.38
C VAL A 161 -18.24 12.70 -6.03
N HIS A 162 -18.04 11.54 -5.43
CA HIS A 162 -17.28 11.42 -4.21
C HIS A 162 -15.97 10.67 -4.45
N VAL A 163 -14.86 11.27 -4.02
CA VAL A 163 -13.52 10.66 -4.07
C VAL A 163 -13.14 10.20 -2.67
N HIS A 164 -12.75 8.96 -2.54
CA HIS A 164 -12.24 8.40 -1.29
C HIS A 164 -10.81 7.90 -1.48
N VAL A 165 -9.93 8.26 -0.56
CA VAL A 165 -8.58 7.71 -0.49
C VAL A 165 -8.47 6.91 0.79
N PRO A 166 -8.49 5.56 0.72
CA PRO A 166 -8.44 4.67 1.88
C PRO A 166 -7.26 4.90 2.81
N GLU A 167 -7.22 4.19 3.94
CA GLU A 167 -6.20 4.32 5.00
C GLU A 167 -6.20 5.69 5.71
N GLY A 168 -7.37 6.10 6.16
CA GLY A 168 -7.57 7.38 6.87
C GLY A 168 -6.76 7.54 8.17
N ALA A 169 -6.04 6.53 8.64
CA ALA A 169 -5.13 6.66 9.77
C ALA A 169 -3.87 7.47 9.42
N THR A 170 -3.43 7.43 8.16
CA THR A 170 -2.24 8.14 7.67
C THR A 170 -2.65 9.41 6.93
N PRO A 171 -2.24 10.61 7.39
CA PRO A 171 -2.44 11.84 6.63
C PRO A 171 -1.75 11.75 5.27
N LYS A 172 -2.43 12.24 4.22
CA LYS A 172 -1.92 12.24 2.85
C LYS A 172 -1.96 13.64 2.30
N ASP A 173 -0.88 14.09 1.68
CA ASP A 173 -0.82 15.39 1.02
C ASP A 173 0.16 15.34 -0.16
N GLY A 174 -0.01 16.28 -1.09
CA GLY A 174 0.86 16.45 -2.25
C GLY A 174 0.10 16.47 -3.58
N PRO A 175 0.69 17.05 -4.64
CA PRO A 175 0.05 17.22 -5.95
C PRO A 175 0.10 15.97 -6.82
N SER A 176 0.98 15.02 -6.51
CA SER A 176 1.30 13.87 -7.36
C SER A 176 0.18 12.84 -7.55
N ALA A 177 -0.89 12.93 -6.76
CA ALA A 177 -2.07 12.09 -6.91
C ALA A 177 -3.11 12.67 -7.91
N GLY A 178 -2.89 13.87 -8.44
CA GLY A 178 -3.85 14.56 -9.29
C GLY A 178 -4.29 13.77 -10.52
N VAL A 179 -3.34 13.15 -11.24
CA VAL A 179 -3.65 12.34 -12.43
C VAL A 179 -4.48 11.12 -12.06
N ALA A 180 -4.19 10.45 -10.96
CA ALA A 180 -4.94 9.29 -10.51
C ALA A 180 -6.36 9.69 -10.06
N MET A 181 -6.51 10.82 -9.35
CA MET A 181 -7.82 11.38 -8.99
C MET A 181 -8.66 11.75 -10.21
N ALA A 182 -8.09 12.43 -11.21
CA ALA A 182 -8.78 12.75 -12.45
C ALA A 182 -9.22 11.49 -13.19
N THR A 183 -8.36 10.47 -13.26
CA THR A 183 -8.66 9.20 -13.90
C THR A 183 -9.80 8.47 -13.21
N SER A 184 -9.79 8.40 -11.86
CA SER A 184 -10.90 7.80 -11.10
C SER A 184 -12.22 8.52 -11.32
N ILE A 185 -12.20 9.86 -11.30
CA ILE A 185 -13.40 10.68 -11.55
C ILE A 185 -13.94 10.45 -12.96
N ILE A 186 -13.09 10.49 -13.99
CA ILE A 186 -13.50 10.24 -15.39
C ILE A 186 -14.10 8.85 -15.52
N SER A 187 -13.44 7.84 -14.95
CA SER A 187 -13.93 6.46 -14.95
C SER A 187 -15.31 6.33 -14.28
N ALA A 188 -15.50 6.93 -13.11
CA ALA A 188 -16.79 6.92 -12.42
C ALA A 188 -17.90 7.62 -13.20
N ILE A 189 -17.57 8.70 -13.93
CA ILE A 189 -18.55 9.45 -14.74
C ILE A 189 -18.90 8.67 -16.01
N THR A 190 -17.90 8.11 -16.70
CA THR A 190 -18.07 7.48 -18.03
C THR A 190 -18.47 6.00 -17.94
N GLY A 191 -18.26 5.35 -16.79
CA GLY A 191 -18.48 3.91 -16.64
C GLY A 191 -17.38 3.05 -17.28
N ILE A 192 -16.24 3.63 -17.68
CA ILE A 192 -15.12 2.91 -18.29
C ILE A 192 -14.18 2.44 -17.17
N ALA A 193 -13.95 1.13 -17.11
CA ALA A 193 -13.06 0.54 -16.10
C ALA A 193 -11.59 0.95 -16.29
N ILE A 194 -10.88 1.13 -15.20
CA ILE A 194 -9.44 1.42 -15.19
C ILE A 194 -8.68 0.10 -15.11
N ARG A 195 -7.61 -0.02 -15.86
CA ARG A 195 -6.73 -1.18 -15.83
C ARG A 195 -6.07 -1.34 -14.46
N ARG A 196 -6.20 -2.52 -13.88
CA ARG A 196 -5.63 -2.89 -12.58
C ARG A 196 -4.10 -2.92 -12.54
N ASP A 197 -3.47 -3.16 -13.70
CA ASP A 197 -2.02 -3.29 -13.84
C ASP A 197 -1.31 -1.95 -14.13
N VAL A 198 -2.02 -0.83 -13.99
CA VAL A 198 -1.48 0.53 -14.20
C VAL A 198 -1.52 1.32 -12.90
N ALA A 199 -0.36 1.76 -12.45
CA ALA A 199 -0.22 2.76 -11.40
C ALA A 199 0.31 4.07 -11.99
N MET A 200 -0.13 5.19 -11.44
CA MET A 200 0.20 6.50 -12.00
C MET A 200 0.57 7.52 -10.93
N THR A 201 1.35 8.51 -11.33
CA THR A 201 1.70 9.65 -10.50
C THR A 201 1.88 10.88 -11.37
N GLY A 202 1.41 12.01 -10.92
CA GLY A 202 1.54 13.27 -11.63
C GLY A 202 0.54 14.31 -11.14
N GLU A 203 0.90 15.57 -11.36
CA GLU A 203 0.03 16.71 -11.11
C GLU A 203 -0.88 16.96 -12.31
N ILE A 204 -2.09 17.44 -12.04
CA ILE A 204 -3.01 17.94 -13.07
C ILE A 204 -2.88 19.45 -13.15
N THR A 205 -2.62 19.94 -14.34
CA THR A 205 -2.67 21.37 -14.70
C THR A 205 -3.80 21.64 -15.67
N LEU A 206 -4.31 22.87 -15.71
CA LEU A 206 -5.43 23.29 -16.56
C LEU A 206 -5.01 23.57 -18.01
#